data_a1e1ccb1cc0a3f4c72ff03725ac24830
#
_entry.id   a1e1ccb1cc0a3f4c72ff03725ac24830
#
_cell.length_a   1.000
_cell.length_b   1.000
_cell.length_c   1.000
_cell.angle_alpha   90.00
_cell.angle_beta   90.00
_cell.angle_gamma   90.00
#
_symmetry.space_group_name_H-M   'P 1'
#
loop_
_entity.id
_entity.type
_entity.pdbx_description
1 polymer ?
#
loop_
_entity_poly.entity_id
_entity_poly.type
_entity_poly.pdbx_seq_one_letter_code
_entity_poly.pdbx_strand_id
1 'polypeptide(L)'
;MTGYVTSGFARHLFVMMFLLVPLWSQTANSHVARPGSINYVEGEAFVDDQPLDPKSAGSVDLVKGQSLTTNAGKVEMLLTPGVFFRLAENSSTTMVSPELENTITKVMKGRVLVEVLEIRKENNIRIEIGDSSAKLVSKGLYDFNADQGVVRVFKGKAEVYAGDKKIKITGEHQLKVDTANDKWKSVSFDTRRYEDDFFRWSALRSGYLSEASVDEARVYIGPGPGPEWYGPGWYGPGWYWDPWFAVWTFIPATGIFYSPFGWGFYSPIFVYRSPYYYGGYYGHAPHRFDQFHYPYGHGFEPGGGFHGGGFRSGLAGAGTGHRL
;
A
#
# COMPACT_ATOMS: atom_id res chain seq x y z
N MET A 1 54.82 62.06 47.22
CA MET A 1 53.70 62.46 46.33
C MET A 1 53.28 61.24 45.53
N THR A 2 52.20 60.76 45.89
CA THR A 2 51.65 59.43 45.57
C THR A 2 50.71 59.55 44.35
N GLY A 3 51.02 58.82 43.26
CA GLY A 3 50.11 58.70 42.11
C GLY A 3 49.58 57.34 42.02
N TYR A 4 48.25 57.17 42.16
CA TYR A 4 47.55 55.92 42.00
C TYR A 4 47.15 55.68 40.55
N VAL A 5 47.60 54.53 40.00
CA VAL A 5 47.18 54.03 38.70
C VAL A 5 46.04 53.06 38.93
N THR A 6 44.81 53.40 38.46
CA THR A 6 43.64 52.51 38.43
C THR A 6 43.62 51.74 37.14
N SER A 7 43.81 50.41 37.20
CA SER A 7 43.61 49.52 36.06
C SER A 7 42.15 49.12 35.97
N GLY A 8 41.49 49.49 34.85
CA GLY A 8 40.13 49.08 34.53
C GLY A 8 40.07 47.67 33.98
N PHE A 9 39.44 46.77 34.71
CA PHE A 9 39.11 45.44 34.22
C PHE A 9 37.84 45.49 33.33
N ALA A 10 38.05 45.37 32.04
CA ALA A 10 36.95 45.16 31.11
C ALA A 10 36.41 43.73 31.21
N ARG A 11 35.23 43.55 31.83
CA ARG A 11 34.50 42.28 31.87
C ARG A 11 33.82 42.06 30.50
N HIS A 12 34.36 41.17 29.67
CA HIS A 12 33.67 40.66 28.52
C HIS A 12 32.57 39.66 28.95
N LEU A 13 31.34 40.09 28.93
CA LEU A 13 30.16 39.26 29.11
C LEU A 13 29.93 38.47 27.80
N PHE A 14 30.31 37.21 27.75
CA PHE A 14 30.03 36.32 26.63
C PHE A 14 28.60 35.87 26.76
N VAL A 15 27.68 36.49 26.03
CA VAL A 15 26.30 36.06 25.92
C VAL A 15 26.26 34.81 25.01
N MET A 16 26.20 33.64 25.60
CA MET A 16 26.03 32.38 24.89
C MET A 16 24.54 32.25 24.48
N MET A 17 24.26 32.66 23.25
CA MET A 17 22.95 32.56 22.62
C MET A 17 22.70 31.09 22.27
N PHE A 18 21.99 30.37 23.15
CA PHE A 18 21.49 29.03 22.84
C PHE A 18 20.45 29.14 21.71
N LEU A 19 20.85 28.78 20.49
CA LEU A 19 19.95 28.50 19.40
C LEU A 19 19.13 27.26 19.78
N LEU A 20 17.91 27.47 20.27
CA LEU A 20 16.87 26.46 20.37
C LEU A 20 16.51 26.03 18.95
N VAL A 21 17.22 25.03 18.43
CA VAL A 21 16.79 24.30 17.24
C VAL A 21 15.55 23.52 17.68
N PRO A 22 14.37 23.78 17.11
CA PRO A 22 13.23 22.91 17.38
C PRO A 22 13.62 21.52 16.87
N LEU A 23 13.80 20.57 17.78
CA LEU A 23 13.78 19.16 17.45
C LEU A 23 12.36 18.89 16.92
N TRP A 24 12.24 18.80 15.63
CA TRP A 24 11.07 18.20 15.00
C TRP A 24 11.13 16.73 15.41
N SER A 25 10.48 16.43 16.51
CA SER A 25 10.22 15.07 16.92
C SER A 25 9.36 14.46 15.81
N GLN A 26 9.97 13.69 14.92
CA GLN A 26 9.22 12.79 14.07
C GLN A 26 8.49 11.88 15.05
N THR A 27 7.19 12.04 15.17
CA THR A 27 6.34 11.15 15.94
C THR A 27 6.44 9.79 15.24
N ALA A 28 7.31 8.94 15.78
CA ALA A 28 7.33 7.55 15.38
C ALA A 28 5.90 7.02 15.53
N ASN A 29 5.33 6.47 14.47
CA ASN A 29 4.02 5.85 14.56
C ASN A 29 4.12 4.71 15.58
N SER A 30 3.54 4.91 16.75
CA SER A 30 3.54 3.91 17.81
C SER A 30 2.52 2.79 17.57
N HIS A 31 1.71 2.94 16.53
CA HIS A 31 0.75 1.93 16.11
C HIS A 31 1.47 0.73 15.50
N VAL A 32 1.00 -0.46 15.81
CA VAL A 32 1.49 -1.72 15.22
C VAL A 32 0.41 -2.26 14.29
N ALA A 33 0.74 -2.43 13.02
CA ALA A 33 -0.19 -2.96 12.05
C ALA A 33 -0.68 -4.36 12.40
N ARG A 34 -1.97 -4.58 12.23
CA ARG A 34 -2.69 -5.83 12.49
C ARG A 34 -3.82 -6.02 11.49
N PRO A 35 -4.48 -7.19 11.45
CA PRO A 35 -5.65 -7.37 10.62
C PRO A 35 -6.72 -6.32 10.94
N GLY A 36 -7.15 -5.58 9.91
CA GLY A 36 -8.08 -4.45 10.04
C GLY A 36 -7.41 -3.07 10.03
N SER A 37 -6.09 -2.95 10.10
CA SER A 37 -5.42 -1.65 10.02
C SER A 37 -5.71 -0.97 8.68
N ILE A 38 -6.26 0.25 8.74
CA ILE A 38 -6.52 1.09 7.57
C ILE A 38 -5.19 1.66 7.10
N ASN A 39 -4.78 1.32 5.90
CA ASN A 39 -3.48 1.68 5.37
C ASN A 39 -3.51 2.90 4.45
N TYR A 40 -4.63 3.13 3.77
CA TYR A 40 -4.79 4.28 2.88
C TYR A 40 -6.27 4.61 2.67
N VAL A 41 -6.57 5.90 2.57
CA VAL A 41 -7.92 6.41 2.33
C VAL A 41 -7.85 7.46 1.22
N GLU A 42 -8.70 7.32 0.21
CA GLU A 42 -8.91 8.30 -0.85
C GLU A 42 -10.39 8.64 -0.92
N GLY A 43 -10.71 9.93 -0.90
CA GLY A 43 -12.11 10.39 -0.92
C GLY A 43 -12.87 10.12 0.37
N GLU A 44 -14.16 9.80 0.26
CA GLU A 44 -15.06 9.67 1.39
C GLU A 44 -15.15 8.23 1.90
N ALA A 45 -14.77 8.02 3.15
CA ALA A 45 -14.89 6.74 3.84
C ALA A 45 -15.37 6.92 5.28
N PHE A 46 -15.95 5.87 5.85
CA PHE A 46 -16.57 5.90 7.18
C PHE A 46 -16.32 4.57 7.91
N VAL A 47 -16.11 4.65 9.21
CA VAL A 47 -16.13 3.50 10.13
C VAL A 47 -17.34 3.66 11.05
N ASP A 48 -18.30 2.73 11.00
CA ASP A 48 -19.56 2.79 11.77
C ASP A 48 -20.23 4.18 11.65
N ASP A 49 -20.39 4.67 10.42
CA ASP A 49 -20.98 5.99 10.07
C ASP A 49 -20.18 7.22 10.55
N GLN A 50 -19.01 7.03 11.17
CA GLN A 50 -18.10 8.12 11.51
C GLN A 50 -17.12 8.39 10.36
N PRO A 51 -16.98 9.64 9.87
CA PRO A 51 -16.05 9.98 8.82
C PRO A 51 -14.62 9.56 9.17
N LEU A 52 -13.96 8.91 8.25
CA LEU A 52 -12.56 8.49 8.38
C LEU A 52 -11.65 9.56 7.78
N ASP A 53 -10.87 10.23 8.62
CA ASP A 53 -9.87 11.19 8.14
C ASP A 53 -8.76 10.46 7.39
N PRO A 54 -8.46 10.80 6.13
CA PRO A 54 -7.34 10.23 5.40
C PRO A 54 -5.99 10.30 6.12
N LYS A 55 -5.78 11.32 6.95
CA LYS A 55 -4.56 11.49 7.75
C LYS A 55 -4.45 10.50 8.91
N SER A 56 -5.54 9.85 9.28
CA SER A 56 -5.53 8.80 10.32
C SER A 56 -5.14 7.42 9.77
N ALA A 57 -4.96 7.28 8.45
CA ALA A 57 -4.44 6.06 7.85
C ALA A 57 -3.11 5.66 8.49
N GLY A 58 -2.90 4.36 8.66
CA GLY A 58 -1.75 3.81 9.39
C GLY A 58 -1.88 3.77 10.91
N SER A 59 -2.91 4.38 11.50
CA SER A 59 -3.14 4.44 12.96
C SER A 59 -4.54 4.03 13.42
N VAL A 60 -5.44 3.73 12.49
CA VAL A 60 -6.82 3.30 12.76
C VAL A 60 -7.01 1.85 12.35
N ASP A 61 -7.67 1.08 13.18
CA ASP A 61 -8.03 -0.30 12.93
C ASP A 61 -9.54 -0.48 12.84
N LEU A 62 -9.98 -1.28 11.89
CA LEU A 62 -11.32 -1.82 11.83
C LEU A 62 -11.39 -3.05 12.75
N VAL A 63 -12.01 -2.91 13.91
CA VAL A 63 -12.11 -4.00 14.89
C VAL A 63 -13.33 -4.89 14.64
N LYS A 64 -13.38 -6.02 15.33
CA LYS A 64 -14.48 -6.98 15.20
C LYS A 64 -15.84 -6.34 15.36
N GLY A 65 -16.73 -6.58 14.41
CA GLY A 65 -18.10 -6.08 14.35
C GLY A 65 -18.24 -4.70 13.69
N GLN A 66 -17.15 -3.95 13.51
CA GLN A 66 -17.20 -2.67 12.84
C GLN A 66 -17.32 -2.79 11.33
N SER A 67 -17.95 -1.79 10.74
CA SER A 67 -18.14 -1.68 9.29
C SER A 67 -17.34 -0.54 8.71
N LEU A 68 -16.67 -0.81 7.59
CA LEU A 68 -15.99 0.18 6.75
C LEU A 68 -16.84 0.41 5.50
N THR A 69 -17.20 1.66 5.24
CA THR A 69 -18.04 2.06 4.11
C THR A 69 -17.36 3.15 3.30
N THR A 70 -17.51 3.12 2.00
CA THR A 70 -17.07 4.17 1.08
C THR A 70 -18.26 4.74 0.31
N ASN A 71 -18.24 6.06 0.08
CA ASN A 71 -19.07 6.71 -0.92
C ASN A 71 -18.22 6.96 -2.19
N ALA A 72 -17.94 8.22 -2.52
CA ALA A 72 -17.00 8.58 -3.59
C ALA A 72 -15.55 8.47 -3.08
N GLY A 73 -15.15 7.28 -2.66
CA GLY A 73 -13.83 7.03 -2.08
C GLY A 73 -13.39 5.57 -2.19
N LYS A 74 -12.12 5.33 -1.90
CA LYS A 74 -11.49 4.00 -1.89
C LYS A 74 -10.63 3.85 -0.65
N VAL A 75 -10.56 2.64 -0.11
CA VAL A 75 -9.77 2.35 1.08
C VAL A 75 -8.90 1.12 0.86
N GLU A 76 -7.66 1.18 1.36
CA GLU A 76 -6.79 0.02 1.51
C GLU A 76 -6.67 -0.35 2.99
N MET A 77 -6.93 -1.60 3.31
CA MET A 77 -6.85 -2.18 4.64
C MET A 77 -5.93 -3.40 4.62
N LEU A 78 -5.21 -3.63 5.72
CA LEU A 78 -4.33 -4.77 5.89
C LEU A 78 -5.08 -5.95 6.50
N LEU A 79 -4.84 -7.15 6.01
CA LEU A 79 -5.37 -8.37 6.62
C LEU A 79 -4.26 -9.13 7.37
N THR A 80 -3.44 -9.90 6.69
CA THR A 80 -2.24 -10.53 7.26
C THR A 80 -1.00 -10.00 6.54
N PRO A 81 0.23 -10.11 7.08
CA PRO A 81 1.42 -9.66 6.36
C PRO A 81 1.46 -10.18 4.92
N GLY A 82 1.58 -9.23 3.97
CA GLY A 82 1.53 -9.51 2.54
C GLY A 82 0.13 -9.68 1.95
N VAL A 83 -0.94 -9.32 2.66
CA VAL A 83 -2.32 -9.36 2.16
C VAL A 83 -3.00 -8.01 2.29
N PHE A 84 -3.29 -7.39 1.14
CA PHE A 84 -3.93 -6.09 1.01
C PHE A 84 -5.39 -6.26 0.55
N PHE A 85 -6.30 -5.69 1.33
CA PHE A 85 -7.72 -5.65 1.04
C PHE A 85 -8.09 -4.25 0.59
N ARG A 86 -8.65 -4.12 -0.60
CA ARG A 86 -9.02 -2.82 -1.17
C ARG A 86 -10.51 -2.76 -1.41
N LEU A 87 -11.13 -1.72 -0.87
CA LEU A 87 -12.55 -1.43 -0.98
C LEU A 87 -12.77 -0.36 -2.06
N ALA A 88 -13.63 -0.64 -3.03
CA ALA A 88 -13.99 0.28 -4.12
C ALA A 88 -14.95 1.37 -3.63
N GLU A 89 -15.30 2.29 -4.51
CA GLU A 89 -16.37 3.28 -4.27
C GLU A 89 -17.72 2.60 -4.05
N ASN A 90 -18.61 3.26 -3.29
CA ASN A 90 -19.97 2.80 -3.00
C ASN A 90 -20.04 1.36 -2.44
N SER A 91 -19.07 1.00 -1.63
CA SER A 91 -18.87 -0.34 -1.12
C SER A 91 -18.87 -0.37 0.41
N SER A 92 -19.16 -1.55 0.98
CA SER A 92 -19.18 -1.74 2.43
C SER A 92 -18.70 -3.14 2.81
N THR A 93 -17.90 -3.20 3.88
CA THR A 93 -17.41 -4.45 4.46
C THR A 93 -17.46 -4.39 5.98
N THR A 94 -17.66 -5.54 6.63
CA THR A 94 -17.63 -5.68 8.09
C THR A 94 -16.51 -6.61 8.50
N MET A 95 -15.74 -6.24 9.53
CA MET A 95 -14.73 -7.10 10.13
C MET A 95 -15.40 -8.14 11.02
N VAL A 96 -15.33 -9.40 10.62
CA VAL A 96 -15.92 -10.51 11.39
C VAL A 96 -14.91 -11.08 12.39
N SER A 97 -13.65 -11.23 11.97
CA SER A 97 -12.56 -11.68 12.84
C SER A 97 -11.23 -11.05 12.41
N PRO A 98 -10.59 -10.22 13.26
CA PRO A 98 -9.31 -9.57 12.99
C PRO A 98 -8.11 -10.40 13.50
N GLU A 99 -8.24 -11.71 13.67
CA GLU A 99 -7.17 -12.56 14.17
C GLU A 99 -6.22 -12.97 13.04
N LEU A 100 -4.91 -12.94 13.29
CA LEU A 100 -3.88 -13.29 12.29
C LEU A 100 -4.08 -14.71 11.74
N GLU A 101 -4.46 -15.65 12.60
CA GLU A 101 -4.68 -17.05 12.21
C GLU A 101 -6.09 -17.28 11.61
N ASN A 102 -7.02 -16.37 11.85
CA ASN A 102 -8.40 -16.48 11.39
C ASN A 102 -8.98 -15.10 11.01
N THR A 103 -8.52 -14.54 9.91
CA THR A 103 -8.95 -13.25 9.43
C THR A 103 -10.17 -13.38 8.53
N ILE A 104 -11.30 -12.83 8.96
CA ILE A 104 -12.57 -12.92 8.24
C ILE A 104 -13.17 -11.53 8.06
N THR A 105 -13.48 -11.17 6.81
CA THR A 105 -14.25 -9.97 6.47
C THR A 105 -15.48 -10.35 5.66
N LYS A 106 -16.57 -9.61 5.83
CA LYS A 106 -17.81 -9.80 5.07
C LYS A 106 -18.08 -8.60 4.17
N VAL A 107 -18.13 -8.82 2.88
CA VAL A 107 -18.49 -7.80 1.89
C VAL A 107 -20.00 -7.70 1.83
N MET A 108 -20.54 -6.55 2.27
CA MET A 108 -21.96 -6.30 2.38
C MET A 108 -22.55 -5.71 1.11
N LYS A 109 -21.76 -4.85 0.43
CA LYS A 109 -22.17 -4.13 -0.76
C LYS A 109 -20.95 -3.76 -1.61
N GLY A 110 -21.13 -3.60 -2.91
CA GLY A 110 -20.11 -3.10 -3.83
C GLY A 110 -19.02 -4.13 -4.12
N ARG A 111 -17.78 -3.65 -4.23
CA ARG A 111 -16.67 -4.45 -4.77
C ARG A 111 -15.41 -4.33 -3.91
N VAL A 112 -14.72 -5.46 -3.80
CA VAL A 112 -13.45 -5.59 -3.08
C VAL A 112 -12.44 -6.31 -3.95
N LEU A 113 -11.17 -5.87 -3.91
CA LEU A 113 -10.03 -6.54 -4.50
C LEU A 113 -9.06 -6.95 -3.39
N VAL A 114 -8.67 -8.22 -3.37
CA VAL A 114 -7.69 -8.75 -2.40
C VAL A 114 -6.44 -9.19 -3.12
N GLU A 115 -5.33 -8.53 -2.79
CA GLU A 115 -3.99 -8.87 -3.27
C GLU A 115 -3.27 -9.70 -2.22
N VAL A 116 -2.76 -10.85 -2.62
CA VAL A 116 -2.06 -11.79 -1.75
C VAL A 116 -0.66 -12.04 -2.30
N LEU A 117 0.35 -11.53 -1.61
CA LEU A 117 1.78 -11.75 -1.87
C LEU A 117 2.27 -13.01 -1.16
N GLU A 118 1.85 -13.17 0.09
CA GLU A 118 2.19 -14.33 0.92
C GLU A 118 0.95 -14.81 1.66
N ILE A 119 0.81 -16.12 1.76
CA ILE A 119 -0.16 -16.77 2.63
C ILE A 119 0.51 -17.95 3.31
N ARG A 120 0.46 -18.00 4.62
CA ARG A 120 1.03 -19.07 5.42
C ARG A 120 -0.04 -20.15 5.69
N LYS A 121 0.41 -21.36 5.98
CA LYS A 121 -0.50 -22.49 6.25
C LYS A 121 -1.43 -22.22 7.43
N GLU A 122 -0.93 -21.47 8.40
CA GLU A 122 -1.63 -21.07 9.63
C GLU A 122 -2.70 -20.01 9.36
N ASN A 123 -2.56 -19.23 8.28
CA ASN A 123 -3.52 -18.19 7.94
C ASN A 123 -4.81 -18.82 7.37
N ASN A 124 -5.93 -18.56 8.01
CA ASN A 124 -7.27 -18.83 7.51
C ASN A 124 -7.93 -17.53 7.09
N ILE A 125 -7.64 -17.06 5.86
CA ILE A 125 -8.19 -15.81 5.34
C ILE A 125 -9.45 -16.13 4.57
N ARG A 126 -10.57 -15.55 5.01
CA ARG A 126 -11.88 -15.74 4.40
C ARG A 126 -12.54 -14.41 4.07
N ILE A 127 -13.13 -14.36 2.90
CA ILE A 127 -13.98 -13.25 2.47
C ILE A 127 -15.38 -13.79 2.30
N GLU A 128 -16.30 -13.30 3.10
CA GLU A 128 -17.73 -13.66 3.03
C GLU A 128 -18.46 -12.74 2.06
N ILE A 129 -19.38 -13.31 1.30
CA ILE A 129 -20.22 -12.62 0.32
C ILE A 129 -21.58 -13.31 0.27
N GLY A 130 -22.66 -12.58 0.61
CA GLY A 130 -23.97 -13.19 0.83
C GLY A 130 -23.88 -14.29 1.89
N ASP A 131 -24.37 -15.50 1.55
CA ASP A 131 -24.34 -16.69 2.41
C ASP A 131 -23.14 -17.60 2.12
N SER A 132 -22.17 -17.10 1.35
CA SER A 132 -21.00 -17.87 0.93
C SER A 132 -19.74 -17.35 1.59
N SER A 133 -18.78 -18.24 1.80
CA SER A 133 -17.47 -17.92 2.37
C SER A 133 -16.36 -18.41 1.43
N ALA A 134 -15.53 -17.51 0.95
CA ALA A 134 -14.38 -17.82 0.10
C ALA A 134 -13.09 -17.83 0.91
N LYS A 135 -12.47 -19.00 1.06
CA LYS A 135 -11.14 -19.17 1.64
C LYS A 135 -10.08 -18.91 0.56
N LEU A 136 -9.15 -18.00 0.81
CA LEU A 136 -7.99 -17.78 -0.04
C LEU A 136 -6.94 -18.87 0.23
N VAL A 137 -6.47 -19.55 -0.82
CA VAL A 137 -5.63 -20.76 -0.68
C VAL A 137 -4.20 -20.53 -1.13
N SER A 138 -3.95 -19.55 -2.00
CA SER A 138 -2.62 -19.25 -2.50
C SER A 138 -2.39 -17.77 -2.73
N LYS A 139 -1.16 -17.37 -2.96
CA LYS A 139 -0.86 -16.04 -3.50
C LYS A 139 -1.64 -15.80 -4.78
N GLY A 140 -2.11 -14.56 -4.98
CA GLY A 140 -2.93 -14.22 -6.13
C GLY A 140 -3.67 -12.90 -6.01
N LEU A 141 -4.62 -12.70 -6.93
CA LEU A 141 -5.49 -11.55 -7.00
C LEU A 141 -6.94 -12.01 -7.10
N TYR A 142 -7.76 -11.52 -6.19
CA TYR A 142 -9.13 -11.98 -5.96
C TYR A 142 -10.08 -10.78 -5.95
N ASP A 143 -11.19 -10.90 -6.66
CA ASP A 143 -12.22 -9.87 -6.79
C ASP A 143 -13.55 -10.42 -6.26
N PHE A 144 -14.18 -9.64 -5.40
CA PHE A 144 -15.46 -9.94 -4.80
C PHE A 144 -16.44 -8.83 -5.10
N ASN A 145 -17.51 -9.14 -5.80
CA ASN A 145 -18.58 -8.18 -6.10
C ASN A 145 -19.88 -8.64 -5.44
N ALA A 146 -20.26 -7.99 -4.35
CA ALA A 146 -21.43 -8.35 -3.56
C ALA A 146 -22.74 -8.04 -4.28
N ASP A 147 -22.79 -6.94 -5.04
CA ASP A 147 -23.99 -6.53 -5.79
C ASP A 147 -24.34 -7.53 -6.89
N GLN A 148 -23.31 -8.16 -7.48
CA GLN A 148 -23.47 -9.17 -8.51
C GLN A 148 -23.49 -10.61 -7.95
N GLY A 149 -23.12 -10.79 -6.69
CA GLY A 149 -22.93 -12.10 -6.08
C GLY A 149 -21.84 -12.90 -6.81
N VAL A 150 -20.68 -12.30 -7.12
CA VAL A 150 -19.64 -12.95 -7.93
C VAL A 150 -18.29 -12.91 -7.22
N VAL A 151 -17.61 -14.06 -7.22
CA VAL A 151 -16.21 -14.21 -6.84
C VAL A 151 -15.39 -14.50 -8.09
N ARG A 152 -14.36 -13.66 -8.37
CA ARG A 152 -13.42 -13.84 -9.48
C ARG A 152 -12.01 -14.07 -8.95
N VAL A 153 -11.30 -15.00 -9.57
CA VAL A 153 -9.89 -15.26 -9.28
C VAL A 153 -9.10 -14.89 -10.54
N PHE A 154 -8.41 -13.74 -10.51
CA PHE A 154 -7.51 -13.34 -11.62
C PHE A 154 -6.26 -14.22 -11.64
N LYS A 155 -5.66 -14.42 -10.48
CA LYS A 155 -4.51 -15.30 -10.25
C LYS A 155 -4.69 -16.00 -8.90
N GLY A 156 -4.22 -17.23 -8.77
CA GLY A 156 -4.26 -17.96 -7.51
C GLY A 156 -5.35 -19.02 -7.45
N LYS A 157 -5.76 -19.33 -6.22
CA LYS A 157 -6.78 -20.37 -5.93
C LYS A 157 -7.60 -19.95 -4.73
N ALA A 158 -8.93 -20.11 -4.82
CA ALA A 158 -9.86 -19.95 -3.72
C ALA A 158 -10.77 -21.18 -3.60
N GLU A 159 -11.26 -21.44 -2.39
CA GLU A 159 -12.28 -22.42 -2.09
C GLU A 159 -13.53 -21.70 -1.58
N VAL A 160 -14.62 -21.80 -2.30
CA VAL A 160 -15.89 -21.17 -1.93
C VAL A 160 -16.81 -22.21 -1.33
N TYR A 161 -17.36 -21.88 -0.18
CA TYR A 161 -18.27 -22.70 0.62
C TYR A 161 -19.64 -22.04 0.69
N ALA A 162 -20.71 -22.79 0.50
CA ALA A 162 -22.08 -22.38 0.80
C ALA A 162 -22.88 -23.59 1.21
N GLY A 163 -23.35 -23.61 2.47
CA GLY A 163 -23.88 -24.80 3.10
C GLY A 163 -22.87 -25.95 3.00
N ASP A 164 -23.33 -27.11 2.53
CA ASP A 164 -22.49 -28.32 2.38
C ASP A 164 -21.67 -28.32 1.06
N LYS A 165 -21.84 -27.33 0.20
CA LYS A 165 -21.16 -27.27 -1.09
C LYS A 165 -19.81 -26.59 -0.96
N LYS A 166 -18.79 -27.17 -1.65
CA LYS A 166 -17.46 -26.61 -1.78
C LYS A 166 -17.05 -26.60 -3.25
N ILE A 167 -16.68 -25.43 -3.76
CA ILE A 167 -16.16 -25.26 -5.11
C ILE A 167 -14.78 -24.62 -5.05
N LYS A 168 -13.84 -25.20 -5.78
CA LYS A 168 -12.51 -24.65 -6.00
C LYS A 168 -12.51 -23.79 -7.25
N ILE A 169 -12.02 -22.54 -7.11
CA ILE A 169 -11.85 -21.59 -8.21
C ILE A 169 -10.34 -21.37 -8.40
N THR A 170 -9.89 -21.45 -9.65
CA THR A 170 -8.49 -21.18 -10.03
C THR A 170 -8.39 -19.90 -10.85
N GLY A 171 -7.17 -19.46 -11.13
CA GLY A 171 -6.93 -18.26 -11.94
C GLY A 171 -7.74 -18.23 -13.23
N GLU A 172 -8.19 -17.05 -13.63
CA GLU A 172 -9.01 -16.74 -14.81
C GLU A 172 -10.41 -17.38 -14.77
N HIS A 173 -10.90 -17.74 -13.57
CA HIS A 173 -12.23 -18.29 -13.37
C HIS A 173 -13.03 -17.46 -12.36
N GLN A 174 -14.35 -17.46 -12.55
CA GLN A 174 -15.30 -16.82 -11.66
C GLN A 174 -16.43 -17.79 -11.28
N LEU A 175 -17.03 -17.50 -10.14
CA LEU A 175 -18.21 -18.19 -9.63
C LEU A 175 -19.27 -17.17 -9.28
N LYS A 176 -20.49 -17.34 -9.78
CA LYS A 176 -21.67 -16.64 -9.28
C LYS A 176 -22.19 -17.39 -8.06
N VAL A 177 -22.14 -16.72 -6.91
CA VAL A 177 -22.64 -17.26 -5.64
C VAL A 177 -24.12 -16.95 -5.51
N ASP A 178 -24.93 -17.75 -6.17
CA ASP A 178 -26.39 -17.67 -6.12
C ASP A 178 -26.91 -18.91 -5.39
N THR A 179 -27.40 -18.72 -4.17
CA THR A 179 -27.92 -19.79 -3.34
C THR A 179 -29.22 -20.38 -3.87
N ALA A 180 -29.96 -19.65 -4.71
CA ALA A 180 -31.21 -20.08 -5.30
C ALA A 180 -31.02 -21.09 -6.46
N ASN A 181 -29.80 -21.18 -7.02
CA ASN A 181 -29.54 -22.01 -8.20
C ASN A 181 -28.57 -23.15 -7.85
N ASP A 182 -29.06 -24.37 -8.00
CA ASP A 182 -28.30 -25.59 -7.69
C ASP A 182 -27.06 -25.83 -8.57
N LYS A 183 -26.88 -25.01 -9.63
CA LYS A 183 -25.80 -25.16 -10.61
C LYS A 183 -24.62 -24.28 -10.33
N TRP A 184 -24.01 -24.46 -9.16
CA TRP A 184 -22.73 -23.82 -8.85
C TRP A 184 -21.62 -24.36 -9.74
N LYS A 185 -21.21 -23.57 -10.71
CA LYS A 185 -20.13 -23.93 -11.62
C LYS A 185 -19.18 -22.75 -11.79
N SER A 186 -17.89 -23.01 -11.60
CA SER A 186 -16.83 -22.10 -11.96
C SER A 186 -16.72 -22.03 -13.50
N VAL A 187 -16.69 -20.80 -14.04
CA VAL A 187 -16.56 -20.56 -15.48
C VAL A 187 -15.38 -19.64 -15.74
N SER A 188 -14.71 -19.80 -16.89
CA SER A 188 -13.65 -18.90 -17.30
C SER A 188 -14.17 -17.50 -17.61
N PHE A 189 -13.34 -16.48 -17.44
CA PHE A 189 -13.64 -15.11 -17.83
C PHE A 189 -12.41 -14.43 -18.46
N ASP A 190 -12.64 -13.43 -19.30
CA ASP A 190 -11.57 -12.58 -19.85
C ASP A 190 -11.20 -11.52 -18.81
N THR A 191 -10.00 -11.63 -18.24
CA THR A 191 -9.50 -10.76 -17.17
C THR A 191 -9.43 -9.29 -17.59
N ARG A 192 -9.09 -9.01 -18.87
CA ARG A 192 -8.95 -7.66 -19.42
C ARG A 192 -10.23 -6.85 -19.35
N ARG A 193 -11.40 -7.49 -19.35
CA ARG A 193 -12.69 -6.81 -19.19
C ARG A 193 -12.94 -6.22 -17.82
N TYR A 194 -12.16 -6.64 -16.83
CA TYR A 194 -12.28 -6.23 -15.43
C TYR A 194 -11.08 -5.42 -14.94
N GLU A 195 -10.17 -5.04 -15.86
CA GLU A 195 -9.06 -4.12 -15.60
C GLU A 195 -9.52 -2.65 -15.72
N ASP A 196 -10.56 -2.32 -14.95
CA ASP A 196 -11.18 -1.01 -14.85
C ASP A 196 -10.39 -0.03 -13.97
N ASP A 197 -10.97 1.12 -13.65
CA ASP A 197 -10.32 2.16 -12.85
C ASP A 197 -9.97 1.68 -11.44
N PHE A 198 -10.82 0.86 -10.82
CA PHE A 198 -10.52 0.31 -9.50
C PHE A 198 -9.37 -0.71 -9.54
N PHE A 199 -9.31 -1.53 -10.58
CA PHE A 199 -8.18 -2.44 -10.81
C PHE A 199 -6.88 -1.64 -11.02
N ARG A 200 -6.89 -0.61 -11.87
CA ARG A 200 -5.73 0.26 -12.13
C ARG A 200 -5.28 1.01 -10.89
N TRP A 201 -6.22 1.55 -10.11
CA TRP A 201 -5.92 2.17 -8.82
C TRP A 201 -5.26 1.16 -7.87
N SER A 202 -5.76 -0.07 -7.79
CA SER A 202 -5.19 -1.12 -6.96
C SER A 202 -3.78 -1.51 -7.39
N ALA A 203 -3.51 -1.55 -8.69
CA ALA A 203 -2.18 -1.79 -9.25
C ALA A 203 -1.20 -0.65 -8.91
N LEU A 204 -1.65 0.61 -8.98
CA LEU A 204 -0.87 1.79 -8.60
C LEU A 204 -0.54 1.76 -7.10
N ARG A 205 -1.52 1.45 -6.23
CA ARG A 205 -1.28 1.28 -4.79
C ARG A 205 -0.23 0.21 -4.51
N SER A 206 -0.32 -0.94 -5.18
CA SER A 206 0.69 -2.00 -5.05
C SER A 206 2.09 -1.52 -5.47
N GLY A 207 2.21 -0.64 -6.47
CA GLY A 207 3.45 0.00 -6.88
C GLY A 207 4.07 0.86 -5.77
N TYR A 208 3.29 1.76 -5.16
CA TYR A 208 3.75 2.57 -4.02
C TYR A 208 4.18 1.73 -2.83
N LEU A 209 3.44 0.66 -2.51
CA LEU A 209 3.82 -0.25 -1.43
C LEU A 209 5.10 -1.03 -1.74
N SER A 210 5.35 -1.34 -3.02
CA SER A 210 6.60 -1.95 -3.47
C SER A 210 7.79 -1.00 -3.28
N GLU A 211 7.64 0.27 -3.61
CA GLU A 211 8.68 1.30 -3.37
C GLU A 211 8.95 1.47 -1.88
N ALA A 212 7.90 1.64 -1.07
CA ALA A 212 8.02 1.69 0.38
C ALA A 212 8.70 0.43 0.95
N SER A 213 8.42 -0.76 0.39
CA SER A 213 9.08 -2.02 0.78
C SER A 213 10.59 -1.98 0.53
N VAL A 214 11.02 -1.38 -0.57
CA VAL A 214 12.44 -1.21 -0.90
C VAL A 214 13.11 -0.24 0.06
N ASP A 215 12.49 0.90 0.34
CA ASP A 215 13.05 1.93 1.21
C ASP A 215 13.18 1.41 2.64
N GLU A 216 12.14 0.80 3.18
CA GLU A 216 12.18 0.18 4.50
C GLU A 216 13.13 -1.02 4.57
N ALA A 217 13.19 -1.87 3.55
CA ALA A 217 14.13 -3.00 3.53
C ALA A 217 15.59 -2.54 3.63
N ARG A 218 15.93 -1.35 3.11
CA ARG A 218 17.28 -0.76 3.21
C ARG A 218 17.64 -0.35 4.64
N VAL A 219 16.67 0.10 5.43
CA VAL A 219 16.89 0.48 6.83
C VAL A 219 17.44 -0.69 7.66
N TYR A 220 17.03 -1.91 7.29
CA TYR A 220 17.43 -3.13 7.98
C TYR A 220 18.66 -3.83 7.40
N ILE A 221 19.39 -3.17 6.52
CA ILE A 221 20.71 -3.64 6.08
C ILE A 221 21.74 -3.19 7.11
N GLY A 222 22.28 -4.14 7.88
CA GLY A 222 23.31 -3.84 8.87
C GLY A 222 24.69 -3.59 8.26
N PRO A 223 25.58 -2.91 9.00
CA PRO A 223 26.97 -2.65 8.58
C PRO A 223 27.89 -3.87 8.71
N GLY A 224 27.36 -5.06 8.84
CA GLY A 224 28.09 -6.29 9.06
C GLY A 224 28.95 -6.75 7.86
N PRO A 225 29.83 -7.75 8.05
CA PRO A 225 30.78 -8.19 7.04
C PRO A 225 30.17 -9.01 5.91
N GLY A 226 28.86 -9.19 5.85
CA GLY A 226 28.20 -9.98 4.82
C GLY A 226 26.72 -9.68 4.62
N PRO A 227 26.16 -10.17 3.52
CA PRO A 227 24.78 -9.91 3.15
C PRO A 227 23.74 -10.61 4.03
N GLU A 228 24.16 -11.36 5.04
CA GLU A 228 23.27 -12.04 5.99
C GLU A 228 23.09 -11.26 7.30
N TRP A 229 23.74 -10.11 7.40
CA TRP A 229 23.62 -9.26 8.58
C TRP A 229 22.38 -8.39 8.45
N TYR A 230 21.40 -8.67 9.29
CA TYR A 230 20.26 -7.78 9.47
C TYR A 230 20.59 -6.70 10.50
N GLY A 231 20.26 -5.45 10.18
CA GLY A 231 20.42 -4.32 11.07
C GLY A 231 19.50 -4.39 12.29
N PRO A 232 19.74 -3.52 13.31
CA PRO A 232 18.88 -3.43 14.47
C PRO A 232 17.42 -3.17 14.10
N GLY A 233 16.49 -3.82 14.81
CA GLY A 233 15.05 -3.64 14.56
C GLY A 233 14.46 -4.57 13.50
N TRP A 234 15.24 -5.46 12.89
CA TRP A 234 14.69 -6.50 12.03
C TRP A 234 14.11 -7.65 12.88
N TYR A 235 12.80 -7.81 12.81
CA TYR A 235 12.07 -8.86 13.54
C TYR A 235 11.55 -9.98 12.63
N GLY A 236 11.96 -10.00 11.36
CA GLY A 236 11.49 -10.97 10.38
C GLY A 236 10.43 -10.41 9.41
N PRO A 237 9.77 -11.27 8.62
CA PRO A 237 8.78 -10.82 7.65
C PRO A 237 7.54 -10.25 8.35
N GLY A 238 7.03 -9.14 7.83
CA GLY A 238 5.90 -8.47 8.47
C GLY A 238 5.51 -7.17 7.81
N TRP A 239 4.69 -6.43 8.53
CA TRP A 239 4.35 -5.05 8.22
C TRP A 239 5.41 -4.11 8.80
N TYR A 240 5.88 -3.18 7.98
CA TYR A 240 6.84 -2.14 8.36
C TYR A 240 6.29 -0.78 7.94
N TRP A 241 6.40 0.20 8.84
CA TRP A 241 5.93 1.55 8.59
C TRP A 241 6.97 2.33 7.80
N ASP A 242 6.58 2.82 6.64
CA ASP A 242 7.37 3.76 5.87
C ASP A 242 6.90 5.19 6.17
N PRO A 243 7.72 6.03 6.82
CA PRO A 243 7.33 7.39 7.20
C PRO A 243 7.27 8.34 6.00
N TRP A 244 7.98 8.04 4.92
CA TRP A 244 8.00 8.85 3.72
C TRP A 244 6.71 8.75 2.92
N PHE A 245 6.24 7.54 2.68
CA PHE A 245 4.97 7.27 2.04
C PHE A 245 3.80 7.31 3.01
N ALA A 246 4.07 7.36 4.33
CA ALA A 246 3.07 7.28 5.41
C ALA A 246 2.14 6.06 5.25
N VAL A 247 2.73 4.89 5.03
CA VAL A 247 2.02 3.61 4.83
C VAL A 247 2.72 2.46 5.53
N TRP A 248 1.97 1.42 5.84
CA TRP A 248 2.51 0.11 6.17
C TRP A 248 2.76 -0.65 4.88
N THR A 249 3.98 -1.14 4.72
CA THR A 249 4.36 -2.00 3.60
C THR A 249 4.77 -3.38 4.09
N PHE A 250 4.80 -4.36 3.19
CA PHE A 250 5.20 -5.72 3.48
C PHE A 250 6.69 -5.92 3.14
N ILE A 251 7.47 -6.41 4.11
CA ILE A 251 8.84 -6.88 3.88
C ILE A 251 8.88 -8.40 4.06
N PRO A 252 9.24 -9.18 3.02
CA PRO A 252 9.34 -10.64 3.11
C PRO A 252 10.59 -11.10 3.87
N ALA A 253 10.58 -12.34 4.38
CA ALA A 253 11.71 -12.94 5.10
C ALA A 253 12.96 -13.03 4.25
N THR A 254 12.81 -13.46 3.00
CA THR A 254 13.91 -13.67 2.06
C THR A 254 13.38 -13.56 0.63
N GLY A 255 14.26 -13.19 -0.30
CA GLY A 255 13.92 -13.15 -1.72
C GLY A 255 13.15 -11.91 -2.15
N ILE A 256 12.51 -12.06 -3.29
CA ILE A 256 11.62 -11.06 -3.90
C ILE A 256 10.26 -11.71 -4.07
N PHE A 257 9.23 -11.09 -3.50
CA PHE A 257 7.85 -11.52 -3.67
C PHE A 257 7.18 -10.65 -4.72
N TYR A 258 6.83 -11.24 -5.84
CA TYR A 258 6.14 -10.50 -6.90
C TYR A 258 4.65 -10.44 -6.64
N SER A 259 4.13 -9.23 -6.64
CA SER A 259 2.70 -8.92 -6.68
C SER A 259 2.06 -9.54 -7.91
N PRO A 260 0.77 -9.90 -7.85
CA PRO A 260 -0.01 -10.25 -9.04
C PRO A 260 0.00 -9.17 -10.13
N PHE A 261 0.20 -7.89 -9.74
CA PHE A 261 0.37 -6.76 -10.66
C PHE A 261 1.79 -6.64 -11.25
N GLY A 262 2.76 -7.45 -10.78
CA GLY A 262 4.13 -7.48 -11.28
C GLY A 262 5.15 -6.71 -10.45
N TRP A 263 4.74 -5.99 -9.40
CA TRP A 263 5.63 -5.25 -8.53
C TRP A 263 6.41 -6.16 -7.58
N GLY A 264 7.68 -5.83 -7.30
CA GLY A 264 8.54 -6.62 -6.42
C GLY A 264 8.58 -6.08 -5.00
N PHE A 265 8.35 -6.93 -4.01
CA PHE A 265 8.57 -6.67 -2.59
C PHE A 265 9.84 -7.39 -2.16
N TYR A 266 10.78 -6.68 -1.54
CA TYR A 266 12.15 -7.14 -1.35
C TYR A 266 12.45 -7.38 0.11
N SER A 267 13.14 -8.49 0.40
CA SER A 267 13.79 -8.64 1.69
C SER A 267 15.08 -7.82 1.75
N PRO A 268 15.56 -7.44 2.97
CA PRO A 268 16.77 -6.63 3.11
C PRO A 268 17.98 -7.19 2.37
N ILE A 269 18.21 -8.50 2.43
CA ILE A 269 19.34 -9.17 1.76
C ILE A 269 19.27 -9.00 0.24
N PHE A 270 18.06 -9.03 -0.35
CA PHE A 270 17.89 -8.91 -1.79
C PHE A 270 18.00 -7.48 -2.28
N VAL A 271 17.61 -6.49 -1.49
CA VAL A 271 17.87 -5.08 -1.78
C VAL A 271 19.37 -4.82 -1.78
N TYR A 272 20.12 -5.34 -0.80
CA TYR A 272 21.58 -5.21 -0.74
C TYR A 272 22.29 -5.80 -1.98
N ARG A 273 21.85 -6.96 -2.46
CA ARG A 273 22.45 -7.68 -3.60
C ARG A 273 22.03 -7.13 -4.97
N SER A 274 21.08 -6.24 -5.03
CA SER A 274 20.61 -5.70 -6.31
C SER A 274 21.59 -4.66 -6.84
N PRO A 275 22.26 -4.90 -7.99
CA PRO A 275 23.24 -3.95 -8.56
C PRO A 275 22.61 -2.60 -8.94
N TYR A 276 21.30 -2.52 -9.05
CA TYR A 276 20.58 -1.30 -9.41
C TYR A 276 20.46 -0.29 -8.27
N TYR A 277 20.80 -0.67 -7.05
CA TYR A 277 20.69 0.19 -5.87
C TYR A 277 22.02 0.78 -5.38
N TYR A 278 23.13 0.47 -6.05
CA TYR A 278 24.46 0.96 -5.65
C TYR A 278 24.84 2.33 -6.21
N GLY A 279 24.02 2.95 -7.01
CA GLY A 279 24.31 4.22 -7.66
C GLY A 279 23.26 5.28 -7.36
N GLY A 280 23.49 6.04 -6.32
CA GLY A 280 23.06 7.41 -6.09
C GLY A 280 21.66 7.84 -6.56
N TYR A 281 20.97 8.58 -5.70
CA TYR A 281 19.98 9.59 -6.02
C TYR A 281 19.69 9.70 -7.53
N TYR A 282 18.48 9.31 -7.98
CA TYR A 282 18.02 9.20 -9.38
C TYR A 282 18.31 7.88 -10.12
N GLY A 283 18.11 6.76 -9.47
CA GLY A 283 18.00 5.49 -10.19
C GLY A 283 16.53 5.21 -10.52
N HIS A 284 16.11 5.49 -11.75
CA HIS A 284 14.88 4.92 -12.29
C HIS A 284 14.90 3.40 -12.05
N ALA A 285 13.83 2.87 -11.47
CA ALA A 285 13.63 1.44 -11.44
C ALA A 285 13.87 0.89 -12.86
N PRO A 286 14.61 -0.21 -13.02
CA PRO A 286 14.84 -0.73 -14.36
C PRO A 286 13.50 -0.99 -15.01
N HIS A 287 13.33 -0.44 -16.20
CA HIS A 287 12.16 -0.50 -17.05
C HIS A 287 11.75 -1.96 -17.33
N ARG A 288 11.12 -2.62 -16.36
CA ARG A 288 10.34 -3.83 -16.59
C ARG A 288 8.87 -3.52 -16.83
N PHE A 289 8.56 -2.22 -16.98
CA PHE A 289 7.26 -1.72 -17.40
C PHE A 289 6.87 -2.10 -18.82
N ASP A 290 7.86 -2.44 -19.68
CA ASP A 290 7.65 -2.75 -21.08
C ASP A 290 6.94 -4.10 -21.34
N GLN A 291 6.69 -4.91 -20.30
CA GLN A 291 5.96 -6.17 -20.46
C GLN A 291 4.45 -6.06 -20.23
N PHE A 292 3.98 -4.93 -19.69
CA PHE A 292 2.56 -4.63 -19.70
C PHE A 292 2.26 -3.73 -20.89
N HIS A 293 1.99 -4.33 -22.04
CA HIS A 293 1.38 -3.64 -23.17
C HIS A 293 0.00 -3.15 -22.72
N TYR A 294 -0.06 -1.92 -22.20
CA TYR A 294 -1.31 -1.17 -22.15
C TYR A 294 -1.62 -0.71 -23.57
N PRO A 295 -2.76 -1.07 -24.17
CA PRO A 295 -3.10 -0.68 -25.52
C PRO A 295 -3.50 0.79 -25.67
N TYR A 296 -3.31 1.62 -24.67
CA TYR A 296 -3.53 3.05 -24.73
C TYR A 296 -2.27 3.80 -24.27
N GLY A 297 -1.56 4.32 -25.27
CA GLY A 297 -0.38 5.14 -25.08
C GLY A 297 -0.71 6.42 -24.33
N HIS A 298 -0.09 6.53 -23.18
CA HIS A 298 0.52 7.72 -22.61
C HIS A 298 1.41 7.20 -21.49
N GLY A 299 2.74 7.28 -21.74
CA GLY A 299 3.74 6.92 -20.75
C GLY A 299 3.55 7.76 -19.48
N PHE A 300 3.34 7.08 -18.37
CA PHE A 300 3.44 7.70 -17.05
C PHE A 300 4.93 7.75 -16.69
N GLU A 301 5.53 8.93 -16.73
CA GLU A 301 6.84 9.18 -16.13
C GLU A 301 6.63 9.41 -14.62
N PRO A 302 7.15 8.56 -13.74
CA PRO A 302 7.21 8.86 -12.32
C PRO A 302 8.35 9.85 -12.10
N GLY A 303 8.06 11.13 -11.86
CA GLY A 303 9.09 12.10 -11.55
C GLY A 303 8.81 13.55 -11.94
N GLY A 304 7.58 14.01 -11.74
CA GLY A 304 7.26 15.44 -11.77
C GLY A 304 7.36 16.05 -10.38
N GLY A 305 8.56 16.43 -9.95
CA GLY A 305 8.72 17.28 -8.78
C GLY A 305 7.97 18.58 -8.99
N PHE A 306 7.18 19.02 -8.03
CA PHE A 306 6.54 20.32 -7.98
C PHE A 306 7.61 21.41 -7.98
N HIS A 307 7.90 21.99 -9.14
CA HIS A 307 8.60 23.27 -9.23
C HIS A 307 7.55 24.38 -9.25
N GLY A 308 7.56 25.18 -8.18
CA GLY A 308 6.76 26.39 -8.06
C GLY A 308 6.98 27.32 -9.24
N GLY A 309 5.92 27.58 -10.00
CA GLY A 309 5.91 28.51 -11.12
C GLY A 309 6.05 29.94 -10.64
N GLY A 310 7.22 30.54 -10.89
CA GLY A 310 7.41 31.97 -10.82
C GLY A 310 6.73 32.63 -12.01
N PHE A 311 5.77 33.52 -11.73
CA PHE A 311 5.20 34.46 -12.69
C PHE A 311 6.31 35.32 -13.29
N ARG A 312 6.52 35.29 -14.60
CA ARG A 312 7.15 36.32 -15.35
C ARG A 312 6.18 36.85 -16.40
N SER A 313 5.72 38.06 -16.15
CA SER A 313 5.14 38.97 -17.13
C SER A 313 6.18 39.37 -18.18
N GLY A 314 5.86 39.21 -19.45
CA GLY A 314 6.71 39.66 -20.57
C GLY A 314 5.85 40.17 -21.70
N LEU A 315 5.98 41.46 -21.94
CA LEU A 315 5.31 42.36 -22.87
C LEU A 315 5.44 41.95 -24.35
N ALA A 316 4.46 42.45 -25.08
CA ALA A 316 4.25 42.46 -26.51
C ALA A 316 5.49 42.82 -27.37
N GLY A 317 5.53 42.26 -28.56
CA GLY A 317 6.33 42.70 -29.70
C GLY A 317 5.67 42.29 -31.00
N ALA A 318 5.01 43.26 -31.65
CA ALA A 318 4.48 43.13 -32.99
C ALA A 318 5.67 43.19 -34.01
N GLY A 319 5.55 42.38 -35.07
CA GLY A 319 6.51 42.41 -36.18
C GLY A 319 5.87 41.83 -37.46
N THR A 320 5.44 42.70 -38.30
CA THR A 320 4.98 42.53 -39.66
C THR A 320 6.04 42.01 -40.63
N GLY A 321 5.69 41.26 -41.66
CA GLY A 321 6.53 41.19 -42.85
C GLY A 321 6.37 39.95 -43.75
N HIS A 322 5.52 40.04 -44.69
CA HIS A 322 5.60 39.77 -46.15
C HIS A 322 6.38 38.58 -46.75
N ARG A 323 5.62 37.88 -47.62
CA ARG A 323 5.92 37.33 -48.98
C ARG A 323 7.09 36.34 -49.16
N LEU A 324 6.82 35.17 -49.64
CA LEU A 324 6.51 34.72 -51.03
C LEU A 324 5.91 33.30 -50.95
#